data_e41209f9ed07942c17b31020782f2438
#
_entry.id   e41209f9ed07942c17b31020782f2438
#
_cell.length_a   1.000
_cell.length_b   1.000
_cell.length_c   1.000
_cell.angle_alpha   90.00
_cell.angle_beta   90.00
_cell.angle_gamma   90.00
#
_symmetry.space_group_name_H-M   'P 1'
#
loop_
_entity.id
_entity.type
_entity.pdbx_description
1 polymer ?
#
loop_
_entity_poly.entity_id
_entity_poly.type
_entity_poly.pdbx_seq_one_letter_code
_entity_poly.pdbx_strand_id
1 'polypeptide(L)'
;MSVIENPWKNFDDFDPTSFAGRDSEPPQWPIKLWKVPVTSPYFHKAHLLIAADCSAFSYVNFHAAYAAGKVPLICCPATDFDITSRLGDILKHNDVKSITVVQMESPCCRDLKEYVRQAVVYSHLPVPMQIATVFTPGEDLEEDEEYVVRSTVRLHREKSGADK
;
A
#
# COMPACT_ATOMS: atom_id res chain seq x y z
N MET A 1 16.37 -2.66 -33.74
CA MET A 1 16.32 -2.38 -32.28
C MET A 1 15.45 -1.15 -32.10
N SER A 2 14.23 -1.31 -31.65
CA SER A 2 13.36 -0.18 -31.30
C SER A 2 13.92 0.42 -30.01
N VAL A 3 14.34 1.67 -30.03
CA VAL A 3 14.68 2.43 -28.84
C VAL A 3 13.38 2.58 -28.05
N ILE A 4 13.29 1.94 -26.89
CA ILE A 4 12.20 2.20 -25.94
C ILE A 4 12.43 3.63 -25.47
N GLU A 5 11.63 4.57 -25.98
CA GLU A 5 11.66 5.94 -25.49
C GLU A 5 11.37 5.92 -23.99
N ASN A 6 12.16 6.70 -23.26
CA ASN A 6 11.98 6.84 -21.82
C ASN A 6 10.60 7.45 -21.54
N PRO A 7 9.64 6.69 -20.99
CA PRO A 7 8.29 7.20 -20.75
C PRO A 7 8.24 8.32 -19.68
N TRP A 8 9.37 8.65 -19.08
CA TRP A 8 9.53 9.62 -18.01
C TRP A 8 9.99 11.00 -18.47
N LYS A 9 10.06 11.26 -19.78
CA LYS A 9 10.59 12.53 -20.30
C LYS A 9 9.82 13.77 -19.89
N ASN A 10 8.53 13.64 -19.57
CA ASN A 10 7.66 14.79 -19.30
C ASN A 10 6.77 14.49 -18.11
N PHE A 11 7.35 14.49 -16.90
CA PHE A 11 6.59 14.32 -15.66
C PHE A 11 5.60 15.48 -15.43
N ASP A 12 5.90 16.66 -16.00
CA ASP A 12 5.07 17.86 -15.90
C ASP A 12 3.79 17.78 -16.76
N ASP A 13 3.76 16.89 -17.75
CA ASP A 13 2.61 16.70 -18.67
C ASP A 13 1.71 15.51 -18.25
N PHE A 14 1.89 14.99 -17.05
CA PHE A 14 1.10 13.87 -16.54
C PHE A 14 -0.36 14.28 -16.32
N ASP A 15 -1.25 13.83 -17.20
CA ASP A 15 -2.70 13.99 -17.04
C ASP A 15 -3.26 12.81 -16.23
N PRO A 16 -3.63 13.04 -14.98
CA PRO A 16 -4.21 12.00 -14.13
C PRO A 16 -5.55 11.48 -14.64
N THR A 17 -6.26 12.26 -15.47
CA THR A 17 -7.57 11.84 -15.98
C THR A 17 -7.45 10.83 -17.12
N SER A 18 -6.28 10.71 -17.75
CA SER A 18 -6.03 9.76 -18.82
C SER A 18 -6.13 8.29 -18.41
N PHE A 19 -6.09 8.00 -17.11
CA PHE A 19 -6.24 6.66 -16.54
C PHE A 19 -7.68 6.32 -16.13
N ALA A 20 -8.60 7.28 -16.20
CA ALA A 20 -9.99 7.03 -15.88
C ALA A 20 -10.61 6.08 -16.91
N GLY A 21 -10.90 4.85 -16.50
CA GLY A 21 -11.60 3.85 -17.33
C GLY A 21 -10.81 2.60 -17.70
N ARG A 22 -9.60 2.41 -17.20
CA ARG A 22 -8.84 1.17 -17.38
C ARG A 22 -8.83 0.36 -16.09
N ASP A 23 -9.67 -0.66 -16.03
CA ASP A 23 -9.93 -1.46 -14.83
C ASP A 23 -8.70 -2.20 -14.26
N SER A 24 -7.60 -2.28 -15.03
CA SER A 24 -6.39 -3.01 -14.67
C SER A 24 -5.16 -2.13 -14.40
N GLU A 25 -5.25 -0.82 -14.62
CA GLU A 25 -4.13 0.09 -14.44
C GLU A 25 -4.21 0.79 -13.08
N PRO A 26 -3.08 1.07 -12.42
CA PRO A 26 -3.08 1.85 -11.19
C PRO A 26 -3.62 3.26 -11.47
N PRO A 27 -4.43 3.83 -10.56
CA PRO A 27 -5.04 5.14 -10.75
C PRO A 27 -4.02 6.28 -10.80
N GLN A 28 -2.79 6.02 -10.40
CA GLN A 28 -1.71 7.00 -10.44
C GLN A 28 -0.38 6.36 -10.83
N TRP A 29 0.52 7.21 -11.30
CA TRP A 29 1.92 6.88 -11.56
C TRP A 29 2.81 8.06 -11.15
N PRO A 30 3.99 7.84 -10.53
CA PRO A 30 4.60 6.58 -10.15
C PRO A 30 3.90 5.91 -8.96
N ILE A 31 4.15 4.61 -8.77
CA ILE A 31 3.61 3.83 -7.65
C ILE A 31 4.65 3.55 -6.55
N LYS A 32 5.93 3.78 -6.82
CA LYS A 32 7.00 3.62 -5.83
C LYS A 32 6.89 4.69 -4.75
N LEU A 33 6.79 4.27 -3.49
CA LEU A 33 6.54 5.16 -2.34
C LEU A 33 7.43 6.41 -2.30
N TRP A 34 8.70 6.26 -2.66
CA TRP A 34 9.67 7.37 -2.69
C TRP A 34 9.57 8.28 -3.91
N LYS A 35 8.83 7.87 -4.94
CA LYS A 35 8.64 8.65 -6.17
C LYS A 35 7.34 9.42 -6.21
N VAL A 36 6.33 8.99 -5.45
CA VAL A 36 5.05 9.72 -5.40
C VAL A 36 5.21 11.05 -4.65
N PRO A 37 4.49 12.10 -5.02
CA PRO A 37 4.45 13.32 -4.23
C PRO A 37 3.77 13.07 -2.87
N VAL A 38 4.11 13.87 -1.85
CA VAL A 38 3.47 13.77 -0.52
C VAL A 38 1.98 14.09 -0.61
N THR A 39 1.62 15.06 -1.44
CA THR A 39 0.23 15.42 -1.71
C THR A 39 -0.14 15.04 -3.13
N SER A 40 -1.26 14.34 -3.28
CA SER A 40 -1.78 13.95 -4.60
C SER A 40 -3.29 13.92 -4.58
N PRO A 41 -3.98 14.38 -5.64
CA PRO A 41 -5.43 14.25 -5.77
C PRO A 41 -5.93 12.80 -5.63
N TYR A 42 -5.10 11.84 -5.99
CA TYR A 42 -5.43 10.42 -5.89
C TYR A 42 -5.50 9.90 -4.45
N PHE A 43 -4.90 10.60 -3.49
CA PHE A 43 -4.95 10.20 -2.09
C PHE A 43 -6.20 10.71 -1.36
N HIS A 44 -6.95 11.63 -1.98
CA HIS A 44 -8.17 12.16 -1.37
C HIS A 44 -9.25 11.08 -1.27
N LYS A 45 -9.66 10.77 -0.04
CA LYS A 45 -10.65 9.71 0.29
C LYS A 45 -10.30 8.35 -0.30
N ALA A 46 -9.01 8.10 -0.50
CA ALA A 46 -8.53 6.88 -1.13
C ALA A 46 -8.41 5.72 -0.14
N HIS A 47 -8.52 4.52 -0.69
CA HIS A 47 -8.04 3.30 -0.07
C HIS A 47 -6.62 3.06 -0.58
N LEU A 48 -5.61 3.11 0.29
CA LEU A 48 -4.23 2.87 -0.09
C LEU A 48 -3.90 1.37 -0.03
N LEU A 49 -3.12 0.92 -0.99
CA LEU A 49 -2.47 -0.38 -0.96
C LEU A 49 -0.96 -0.15 -0.76
N ILE A 50 -0.43 -0.56 0.37
CA ILE A 50 1.01 -0.58 0.62
C ILE A 50 1.51 -1.99 0.38
N ALA A 51 2.23 -2.21 -0.71
CA ALA A 51 2.63 -3.54 -1.13
C ALA A 51 4.16 -3.68 -1.19
N ALA A 52 4.65 -4.81 -0.73
CA ALA A 52 6.04 -5.18 -0.95
C ALA A 52 6.32 -5.36 -2.45
N ASP A 53 7.45 -4.89 -2.93
CA ASP A 53 7.83 -4.92 -4.36
C ASP A 53 7.65 -6.32 -4.99
N CYS A 54 7.95 -7.37 -4.23
CA CYS A 54 7.89 -8.75 -4.70
C CYS A 54 6.48 -9.35 -4.70
N SER A 55 5.53 -8.79 -3.93
CA SER A 55 4.24 -9.45 -3.66
C SER A 55 3.39 -9.62 -4.91
N ALA A 56 3.39 -8.64 -5.81
CA ALA A 56 2.63 -8.70 -7.06
C ALA A 56 3.13 -9.77 -8.03
N PHE A 57 4.40 -10.15 -7.94
CA PHE A 57 4.99 -11.20 -8.77
C PHE A 57 4.87 -12.59 -8.15
N SER A 58 4.66 -12.66 -6.84
CA SER A 58 4.57 -13.91 -6.08
C SER A 58 3.14 -14.45 -5.98
N TYR A 59 2.14 -13.60 -6.22
CA TYR A 59 0.74 -13.98 -6.15
C TYR A 59 0.00 -13.68 -7.46
N VAL A 60 -0.41 -14.75 -8.17
CA VAL A 60 -0.98 -14.66 -9.52
C VAL A 60 -2.20 -13.74 -9.61
N ASN A 61 -3.02 -13.72 -8.58
CA ASN A 61 -4.28 -12.97 -8.55
C ASN A 61 -4.17 -11.62 -7.83
N PHE A 62 -2.95 -11.12 -7.66
CA PHE A 62 -2.64 -9.94 -6.84
C PHE A 62 -3.51 -8.72 -7.17
N HIS A 63 -3.63 -8.39 -8.45
CA HIS A 63 -4.37 -7.20 -8.88
C HIS A 63 -5.85 -7.28 -8.55
N ALA A 64 -6.48 -8.43 -8.82
CA ALA A 64 -7.89 -8.63 -8.52
C ALA A 64 -8.15 -8.71 -7.01
N ALA A 65 -7.27 -9.38 -6.26
CA ALA A 65 -7.46 -9.58 -4.83
C ALA A 65 -7.14 -8.33 -3.99
N TYR A 66 -6.07 -7.61 -4.33
CA TYR A 66 -5.54 -6.56 -3.47
C TYR A 66 -5.53 -5.17 -4.08
N ALA A 67 -5.28 -5.02 -5.39
CA ALA A 67 -5.09 -3.71 -6.01
C ALA A 67 -6.39 -3.08 -6.50
N ALA A 68 -7.41 -3.88 -6.81
CA ALA A 68 -8.68 -3.37 -7.34
C ALA A 68 -9.30 -2.32 -6.40
N GLY A 69 -9.61 -1.14 -6.95
CA GLY A 69 -10.22 -0.03 -6.22
C GLY A 69 -9.31 0.68 -5.21
N LYS A 70 -8.02 0.40 -5.22
CA LYS A 70 -7.05 1.02 -4.31
C LYS A 70 -5.96 1.76 -5.07
N VAL A 71 -5.33 2.70 -4.39
CA VAL A 71 -4.15 3.42 -4.89
C VAL A 71 -2.90 2.70 -4.42
N PRO A 72 -2.15 2.04 -5.31
CA PRO A 72 -0.99 1.27 -4.94
C PRO A 72 0.23 2.15 -4.66
N LEU A 73 0.92 1.84 -3.58
CA LEU A 73 2.24 2.35 -3.22
C LEU A 73 3.13 1.16 -2.92
N ILE A 74 4.16 0.95 -3.71
CA ILE A 74 5.08 -0.17 -3.51
C ILE A 74 6.36 0.27 -2.82
N CYS A 75 6.91 -0.60 -1.99
CA CYS A 75 8.17 -0.37 -1.27
C CYS A 75 8.82 -1.69 -0.88
N CYS A 76 10.11 -1.63 -0.56
CA CYS A 76 10.88 -2.77 -0.08
C CYS A 76 11.58 -2.43 1.24
N PRO A 77 11.21 -3.05 2.37
CA PRO A 77 11.85 -2.77 3.66
C PRO A 77 13.36 -2.99 3.70
N ALA A 78 13.87 -3.84 2.82
CA ALA A 78 15.30 -4.14 2.76
C ALA A 78 16.13 -3.08 2.01
N THR A 79 15.50 -2.30 1.13
CA THR A 79 16.22 -1.37 0.23
C THR A 79 15.74 0.07 0.33
N ASP A 80 14.50 0.29 0.77
CA ASP A 80 13.94 1.62 0.87
C ASP A 80 14.19 2.21 2.27
N PHE A 81 14.69 3.43 2.29
CA PHE A 81 14.95 4.15 3.54
C PHE A 81 13.66 4.78 4.06
N ASP A 82 13.50 4.77 5.38
CA ASP A 82 12.52 5.56 6.11
C ASP A 82 11.08 5.52 5.54
N ILE A 83 10.58 4.32 5.31
CA ILE A 83 9.20 4.06 4.87
C ILE A 83 8.21 4.73 5.84
N THR A 84 8.50 4.69 7.13
CA THR A 84 7.65 5.23 8.20
C THR A 84 7.40 6.73 8.04
N SER A 85 8.45 7.53 7.95
CA SER A 85 8.29 9.00 7.82
C SER A 85 7.64 9.35 6.49
N ARG A 86 8.07 8.72 5.40
CA ARG A 86 7.53 8.99 4.06
C ARG A 86 6.03 8.74 3.98
N LEU A 87 5.60 7.57 4.43
CA LEU A 87 4.18 7.22 4.47
C LEU A 87 3.42 8.10 5.47
N GLY A 88 4.00 8.37 6.63
CA GLY A 88 3.41 9.23 7.64
C GLY A 88 3.16 10.65 7.14
N ASP A 89 4.07 11.21 6.36
CA ASP A 89 3.87 12.52 5.73
C ASP A 89 2.75 12.49 4.70
N ILE A 90 2.65 11.42 3.89
CA ILE A 90 1.51 11.24 2.98
C ILE A 90 0.20 11.18 3.76
N LEU A 91 0.13 10.42 4.85
CA LEU A 91 -1.07 10.33 5.67
C LEU A 91 -1.46 11.65 6.32
N LYS A 92 -0.49 12.45 6.80
CA LYS A 92 -0.75 13.76 7.41
C LYS A 92 -1.37 14.77 6.47
N HIS A 93 -1.01 14.71 5.20
CA HIS A 93 -1.40 15.73 4.23
C HIS A 93 -2.58 15.32 3.34
N ASN A 94 -3.13 14.11 3.54
CA ASN A 94 -4.21 13.59 2.72
C ASN A 94 -5.29 12.91 3.57
N ASP A 95 -6.53 12.99 3.09
CA ASP A 95 -7.68 12.31 3.69
C ASP A 95 -7.76 10.86 3.18
N VAL A 96 -7.04 9.95 3.85
CA VAL A 96 -6.99 8.54 3.49
C VAL A 96 -8.04 7.76 4.27
N LYS A 97 -8.84 6.93 3.58
CA LYS A 97 -9.91 6.15 4.20
C LYS A 97 -9.42 4.87 4.86
N SER A 98 -8.52 4.16 4.24
CA SER A 98 -7.98 2.91 4.76
C SER A 98 -6.65 2.55 4.11
N ILE A 99 -5.94 1.65 4.77
CA ILE A 99 -4.68 1.08 4.28
C ILE A 99 -4.81 -0.44 4.23
N THR A 100 -4.45 -1.03 3.10
CA THR A 100 -4.21 -2.47 2.97
C THR A 100 -2.70 -2.68 2.82
N VAL A 101 -2.11 -3.48 3.70
CA VAL A 101 -0.69 -3.85 3.61
C VAL A 101 -0.60 -5.24 3.04
N VAL A 102 0.21 -5.43 1.99
CA VAL A 102 0.53 -6.75 1.45
C VAL A 102 2.03 -6.96 1.53
N GLN A 103 2.44 -7.91 2.35
CA GLN A 103 3.84 -8.25 2.58
C GLN A 103 4.12 -9.70 2.20
N MET A 104 5.40 -10.02 2.01
CA MET A 104 5.84 -11.41 1.83
C MET A 104 6.20 -12.02 3.18
N GLU A 105 6.01 -13.33 3.32
CA GLU A 105 6.59 -14.08 4.43
C GLU A 105 8.07 -14.34 4.16
N SER A 106 8.86 -13.32 4.34
CA SER A 106 10.31 -13.41 4.20
C SER A 106 10.99 -12.52 5.25
N PRO A 107 12.19 -12.86 5.70
CA PRO A 107 12.90 -12.05 6.70
C PRO A 107 13.06 -10.59 6.31
N CYS A 108 13.23 -10.28 5.02
CA CYS A 108 13.40 -8.91 4.52
C CYS A 108 12.09 -8.12 4.45
N CYS A 109 10.94 -8.78 4.48
CA CYS A 109 9.64 -8.14 4.27
C CYS A 109 8.74 -8.13 5.52
N ARG A 110 9.03 -8.99 6.47
CA ARG A 110 8.22 -9.24 7.68
C ARG A 110 7.86 -7.99 8.47
N ASP A 111 8.73 -6.99 8.47
CA ASP A 111 8.57 -5.78 9.26
C ASP A 111 7.80 -4.67 8.53
N LEU A 112 7.36 -4.89 7.29
CA LEU A 112 6.62 -3.87 6.52
C LEU A 112 5.38 -3.40 7.28
N LYS A 113 4.62 -4.33 7.83
CA LYS A 113 3.43 -4.02 8.64
C LYS A 113 3.73 -3.10 9.82
N GLU A 114 4.88 -3.28 10.45
CA GLU A 114 5.27 -2.46 11.59
C GLU A 114 5.66 -1.05 11.16
N TYR A 115 6.38 -0.89 10.06
CA TYR A 115 6.67 0.44 9.50
C TYR A 115 5.39 1.20 9.14
N VAL A 116 4.40 0.51 8.57
CA VAL A 116 3.11 1.13 8.26
C VAL A 116 2.33 1.51 9.53
N ARG A 117 2.34 0.67 10.56
CA ARG A 117 1.74 1.01 11.87
C ARG A 117 2.37 2.26 12.47
N GLN A 118 3.70 2.33 12.46
CA GLN A 118 4.44 3.49 12.96
C GLN A 118 4.12 4.75 12.14
N ALA A 119 3.95 4.62 10.82
CA ALA A 119 3.54 5.73 9.97
C ALA A 119 2.13 6.25 10.33
N VAL A 120 1.18 5.36 10.62
CA VAL A 120 -0.15 5.74 11.09
C VAL A 120 -0.07 6.45 12.45
N VAL A 121 0.73 5.94 13.38
CA VAL A 121 0.96 6.60 14.68
C VAL A 121 1.60 7.98 14.47
N TYR A 122 2.60 8.06 13.63
CA TYR A 122 3.29 9.32 13.29
C TYR A 122 2.36 10.36 12.65
N SER A 123 1.40 9.92 11.85
CA SER A 123 0.42 10.82 11.23
C SER A 123 -0.60 11.42 12.22
N HIS A 124 -0.76 10.83 13.40
CA HIS A 124 -1.80 11.14 14.39
C HIS A 124 -3.24 10.99 13.87
N LEU A 125 -3.45 10.28 12.77
CA LEU A 125 -4.76 10.04 12.18
C LEU A 125 -5.21 8.59 12.43
N PRO A 126 -6.47 8.37 12.81
CA PRO A 126 -7.01 7.02 12.98
C PRO A 126 -7.36 6.45 11.62
N VAL A 127 -6.41 5.78 10.96
CA VAL A 127 -6.64 5.12 9.67
C VAL A 127 -6.77 3.62 9.89
N PRO A 128 -7.88 2.99 9.52
CA PRO A 128 -8.05 1.55 9.60
C PRO A 128 -7.05 0.85 8.65
N MET A 129 -6.46 -0.24 9.14
CA MET A 129 -5.43 -0.96 8.44
C MET A 129 -5.73 -2.46 8.41
N GLN A 130 -5.63 -3.06 7.23
CA GLN A 130 -5.71 -4.49 6.99
C GLN A 130 -4.35 -5.01 6.52
N ILE A 131 -3.97 -6.20 6.95
CA ILE A 131 -2.69 -6.83 6.61
C ILE A 131 -2.95 -8.17 5.95
N ALA A 132 -2.27 -8.42 4.83
CA ALA A 132 -2.22 -9.70 4.16
C ALA A 132 -0.76 -10.12 3.99
N THR A 133 -0.48 -11.40 4.21
CA THR A 133 0.85 -11.97 4.04
C THR A 133 0.81 -12.98 2.90
N VAL A 134 1.67 -12.78 1.90
CA VAL A 134 1.84 -13.71 0.77
C VAL A 134 2.97 -14.67 1.10
N PHE A 135 2.64 -15.95 1.06
CA PHE A 135 3.59 -17.04 1.27
C PHE A 135 4.32 -17.41 -0.03
N THR A 136 5.42 -18.10 0.07
CA THR A 136 6.13 -18.63 -1.09
C THR A 136 5.28 -19.66 -1.85
N PRO A 137 5.51 -19.84 -3.18
CA PRO A 137 4.62 -20.63 -4.01
C PRO A 137 4.30 -22.02 -3.42
N GLY A 138 3.02 -22.27 -3.22
CA GLY A 138 2.48 -23.54 -2.71
C GLY A 138 1.86 -23.48 -1.32
N GLU A 139 1.90 -22.33 -0.65
CA GLU A 139 1.25 -22.13 0.65
C GLU A 139 0.05 -21.18 0.52
N ASP A 140 -0.99 -21.46 1.29
CA ASP A 140 -2.24 -20.69 1.26
C ASP A 140 -2.03 -19.32 1.93
N LEU A 141 -2.86 -18.35 1.50
CA LEU A 141 -2.89 -17.02 2.12
C LEU A 141 -3.50 -17.12 3.51
N GLU A 142 -2.80 -16.67 4.53
CA GLU A 142 -3.44 -16.34 5.79
C GLU A 142 -3.91 -14.88 5.74
N GLU A 143 -5.21 -14.68 5.85
CA GLU A 143 -5.77 -13.35 6.05
C GLU A 143 -5.55 -12.94 7.49
N ASP A 144 -4.56 -12.10 7.71
CA ASP A 144 -4.19 -11.63 9.03
C ASP A 144 -4.88 -10.30 9.37
N GLU A 145 -5.63 -10.34 10.42
CA GLU A 145 -5.98 -9.27 11.37
C GLU A 145 -6.31 -7.87 10.82
N GLU A 146 -7.57 -7.49 10.96
CA GLU A 146 -8.01 -6.10 10.83
C GLU A 146 -7.61 -5.30 12.09
N TYR A 147 -6.84 -4.23 11.91
CA TYR A 147 -6.45 -3.33 12.98
C TYR A 147 -6.97 -1.92 12.78
N VAL A 148 -7.56 -1.38 13.81
CA VAL A 148 -7.82 0.07 13.89
C VAL A 148 -6.78 0.69 14.80
N VAL A 149 -5.86 1.46 14.22
CA VAL A 149 -4.88 2.22 15.00
C VAL A 149 -5.48 3.58 15.34
N ARG A 150 -5.79 3.81 16.60
CA ARG A 150 -6.15 5.13 17.13
C ARG A 150 -4.91 5.74 17.79
N SER A 151 -4.71 7.03 17.58
CA SER A 151 -3.52 7.79 18.00
C SER A 151 -3.23 7.80 19.51
N THR A 152 -4.12 7.25 20.32
CA THR A 152 -3.97 7.26 21.79
C THR A 152 -4.41 5.98 22.52
N VAL A 153 -5.00 4.98 21.86
CA VAL A 153 -5.41 3.75 22.55
C VAL A 153 -5.25 2.56 21.63
N ARG A 154 -4.45 1.61 22.05
CA ARG A 154 -4.36 0.28 21.49
C ARG A 154 -5.67 -0.45 21.77
N LEU A 155 -6.56 -0.58 20.81
CA LEU A 155 -7.70 -1.47 20.95
C LEU A 155 -7.27 -2.86 20.49
N HIS A 156 -7.29 -3.79 21.43
CA HIS A 156 -7.16 -5.21 21.15
C HIS A 156 -8.38 -5.70 20.38
N ARG A 157 -8.11 -6.43 19.33
CA ARG A 157 -8.82 -7.53 18.67
C ARG A 157 -10.25 -7.75 19.13
N GLU A 158 -11.22 -7.42 18.32
CA GLU A 158 -12.48 -8.15 18.33
C GLU A 158 -12.31 -9.40 17.44
N LYS A 159 -12.17 -10.55 18.06
CA LYS A 159 -12.42 -11.82 17.40
C LYS A 159 -13.88 -11.86 17.06
N SER A 160 -14.25 -11.76 15.79
CA SER A 160 -15.58 -12.19 15.37
C SER A 160 -15.64 -13.70 15.58
N GLY A 161 -16.22 -14.09 16.71
CA GLY A 161 -16.58 -15.46 16.95
C GLY A 161 -17.63 -15.87 15.95
N ALA A 162 -17.25 -16.64 14.96
CA ALA A 162 -18.17 -17.50 14.26
C ALA A 162 -18.20 -18.81 15.03
N ASP A 163 -19.03 -18.88 16.05
CA ASP A 163 -19.48 -20.11 16.64
C ASP A 163 -20.95 -20.35 16.27
N LYS A 164 -21.15 -21.51 15.63
CA LYS A 164 -22.33 -22.30 15.33
C LYS A 164 -22.88 -22.21 13.94
#